data_7e768bb5b457d2a7b59f085c6f2a059b
#
_entry.id   7e768bb5b457d2a7b59f085c6f2a059b
#
_cell.length_a   1.000
_cell.length_b   1.000
_cell.length_c   1.000
_cell.angle_alpha   90.00
_cell.angle_beta   90.00
_cell.angle_gamma   90.00
#
_symmetry.space_group_name_H-M   'P 1'
#
loop_
_entity.id
_entity.type
_entity.pdbx_description
1 polymer ?
#
loop_
_entity_poly.entity_id
_entity_poly.type
_entity_poly.pdbx_seq_one_letter_code
_entity_poly.pdbx_strand_id
1 'polypeptide(L)'
;MRGALHEASTIVVTFGTSWIYTMEGMIVANCHKMPANRFQRECMTAGRIIEMWLPLLVQIPNKHWIFTVSPIRHIKDGFHANHLSKATLLQAVDALMVKARELNPASSYSYFPSYEIMLDELRDYRFYAEDMVHPSSQAVNYIWERFVGTYMSVDTQTEMRELHQLWCDRHHRFLHPDSEQAVAFAECIKNRLEGLKKQYQWLE
;
A
#
# COMPACT_ATOMS: atom_id res chain seq x y z
N MET A 1 -3.89 -6.89 -16.43
CA MET A 1 -4.49 -6.09 -15.34
C MET A 1 -5.98 -6.42 -15.10
N ARG A 2 -6.86 -6.51 -16.14
CA ARG A 2 -8.29 -6.87 -15.91
C ARG A 2 -8.49 -8.25 -15.28
N GLY A 3 -7.73 -9.28 -15.70
CA GLY A 3 -7.83 -10.63 -15.11
C GLY A 3 -7.52 -10.65 -13.62
N ALA A 4 -6.39 -10.09 -13.19
CA ALA A 4 -5.99 -10.06 -11.78
C ALA A 4 -7.01 -9.39 -10.86
N LEU A 5 -7.71 -8.35 -11.33
CA LEU A 5 -8.75 -7.67 -10.56
C LEU A 5 -9.98 -8.59 -10.31
N HIS A 6 -10.31 -9.46 -11.28
CA HIS A 6 -11.40 -10.41 -11.14
C HIS A 6 -11.03 -11.61 -10.27
N GLU A 7 -9.79 -12.05 -10.31
CA GLU A 7 -9.29 -13.21 -9.57
C GLU A 7 -9.00 -12.89 -8.09
N ALA A 8 -8.54 -11.67 -7.78
CA ALA A 8 -8.23 -11.25 -6.43
C ALA A 8 -9.46 -11.31 -5.51
N SER A 9 -9.32 -11.89 -4.32
CA SER A 9 -10.34 -11.84 -3.25
C SER A 9 -10.27 -10.52 -2.45
N THR A 10 -9.07 -9.97 -2.31
CA THR A 10 -8.80 -8.71 -1.58
C THR A 10 -8.12 -7.70 -2.48
N ILE A 11 -8.59 -6.47 -2.46
CA ILE A 11 -8.05 -5.37 -3.26
C ILE A 11 -7.71 -4.21 -2.34
N VAL A 12 -6.43 -3.82 -2.32
CA VAL A 12 -5.96 -2.65 -1.57
C VAL A 12 -5.82 -1.46 -2.50
N VAL A 13 -6.47 -0.36 -2.15
CA VAL A 13 -6.46 0.89 -2.92
C VAL A 13 -5.87 2.01 -2.09
N THR A 14 -4.76 2.58 -2.55
CA THR A 14 -4.10 3.70 -1.89
C THR A 14 -4.32 4.99 -2.67
N PHE A 15 -5.01 5.96 -2.05
CA PHE A 15 -5.16 7.31 -2.61
C PHE A 15 -4.00 8.21 -2.18
N GLY A 16 -3.34 8.84 -3.14
CA GLY A 16 -2.20 9.73 -2.89
C GLY A 16 -2.60 11.18 -2.67
N THR A 17 -3.31 11.73 -3.63
CA THR A 17 -3.76 13.13 -3.68
C THR A 17 -5.08 13.25 -4.42
N SER A 18 -5.86 14.30 -4.13
CA SER A 18 -7.06 14.65 -4.91
C SER A 18 -6.73 15.47 -6.17
N TRP A 19 -5.46 15.84 -6.37
CA TRP A 19 -5.00 16.51 -7.57
C TRP A 19 -4.81 15.52 -8.71
N ILE A 20 -5.40 15.82 -9.86
CA ILE A 20 -5.27 15.03 -11.09
C ILE A 20 -4.69 15.87 -12.22
N TYR A 21 -4.15 15.19 -13.21
CA TYR A 21 -3.78 15.80 -14.49
C TYR A 21 -4.77 15.35 -15.55
N THR A 22 -5.19 16.31 -16.39
CA THR A 22 -6.02 16.03 -17.55
C THR A 22 -5.30 16.46 -18.83
N MET A 23 -5.53 15.75 -19.92
CA MET A 23 -5.06 16.05 -21.27
C MET A 23 -6.24 15.86 -22.20
N GLU A 24 -6.59 16.90 -22.94
CA GLU A 24 -7.74 16.87 -23.86
C GLU A 24 -9.06 16.43 -23.18
N GLY A 25 -9.25 16.88 -21.93
CA GLY A 25 -10.42 16.55 -21.11
C GLY A 25 -10.43 15.15 -20.47
N MET A 26 -9.41 14.32 -20.73
CA MET A 26 -9.28 13.00 -20.14
C MET A 26 -8.30 13.00 -18.98
N ILE A 27 -8.64 12.28 -17.90
CA ILE A 27 -7.73 12.07 -16.76
C ILE A 27 -6.58 11.16 -17.21
N VAL A 28 -5.34 11.58 -16.90
CA VAL A 28 -4.12 10.83 -17.22
C VAL A 28 -3.35 10.48 -15.95
N ALA A 29 -2.68 9.33 -15.95
CA ALA A 29 -1.98 8.81 -14.78
C ALA A 29 -0.76 9.66 -14.40
N ASN A 30 0.00 10.13 -15.39
CA ASN A 30 1.13 11.06 -15.22
C ASN A 30 1.48 11.73 -16.56
N CYS A 31 2.39 12.70 -16.51
CA CYS A 31 2.76 13.47 -17.71
C CYS A 31 3.79 12.80 -18.61
N HIS A 32 4.36 11.64 -18.24
CA HIS A 32 5.31 10.82 -19.02
C HIS A 32 6.42 11.63 -19.74
N LYS A 33 6.98 12.67 -19.09
CA LYS A 33 7.99 13.57 -19.65
C LYS A 33 7.54 14.40 -20.88
N MET A 34 6.23 14.48 -21.13
CA MET A 34 5.68 15.36 -22.15
C MET A 34 5.69 16.83 -21.67
N PRO A 35 5.65 17.82 -22.60
CA PRO A 35 5.62 19.22 -22.23
C PRO A 35 4.46 19.55 -21.27
N ALA A 36 4.76 20.27 -20.19
CA ALA A 36 3.79 20.58 -19.13
C ALA A 36 2.55 21.36 -19.63
N ASN A 37 2.69 22.16 -20.69
CA ASN A 37 1.60 22.95 -21.30
C ASN A 37 0.51 22.10 -21.97
N ARG A 38 0.71 20.80 -22.13
CA ARG A 38 -0.32 19.88 -22.66
C ARG A 38 -1.28 19.39 -21.58
N PHE A 39 -0.98 19.64 -20.31
CA PHE A 39 -1.76 19.13 -19.19
C PHE A 39 -2.42 20.27 -18.44
N GLN A 40 -3.64 20.03 -18.03
CA GLN A 40 -4.30 20.83 -17.01
C GLN A 40 -4.23 20.08 -15.69
N ARG A 41 -4.15 20.83 -14.59
CA ARG A 41 -4.12 20.28 -13.25
C ARG A 41 -5.32 20.81 -12.47
N GLU A 42 -6.09 19.90 -11.91
CA GLU A 42 -7.29 20.25 -11.14
C GLU A 42 -7.38 19.44 -9.85
N CYS A 43 -8.06 19.98 -8.85
CA CYS A 43 -8.35 19.30 -7.60
C CYS A 43 -9.76 18.73 -7.68
N MET A 44 -9.90 17.40 -7.51
CA MET A 44 -11.20 16.75 -7.47
C MET A 44 -11.92 17.04 -6.16
N THR A 45 -13.24 17.17 -6.24
CA THR A 45 -14.12 17.16 -5.07
C THR A 45 -14.36 15.73 -4.59
N ALA A 46 -14.76 15.57 -3.32
CA ALA A 46 -15.14 14.26 -2.79
C ALA A 46 -16.28 13.61 -3.60
N GLY A 47 -17.28 14.42 -4.02
CA GLY A 47 -18.38 13.94 -4.86
C GLY A 47 -17.90 13.32 -6.17
N ARG A 48 -17.00 14.00 -6.89
CA ARG A 48 -16.45 13.51 -8.15
C ARG A 48 -15.64 12.22 -7.99
N ILE A 49 -14.89 12.10 -6.89
CA ILE A 49 -14.15 10.85 -6.57
C ILE A 49 -15.15 9.71 -6.38
N ILE A 50 -16.23 9.93 -5.63
CA ILE A 50 -17.28 8.94 -5.40
C ILE A 50 -17.94 8.53 -6.71
N GLU A 51 -18.35 9.49 -7.55
CA GLU A 51 -18.96 9.24 -8.86
C GLU A 51 -18.09 8.37 -9.77
N MET A 52 -16.77 8.54 -9.71
CA MET A 52 -15.84 7.77 -10.53
C MET A 52 -15.62 6.35 -9.99
N TRP A 53 -15.55 6.18 -8.66
CA TRP A 53 -15.19 4.91 -8.05
C TRP A 53 -16.38 4.00 -7.77
N LEU A 54 -17.54 4.56 -7.45
CA LEU A 54 -18.73 3.80 -7.07
C LEU A 54 -19.17 2.78 -8.13
N PRO A 55 -19.21 3.11 -9.44
CA PRO A 55 -19.56 2.14 -10.47
C PRO A 55 -18.61 0.94 -10.51
N LEU A 56 -17.30 1.15 -10.29
CA LEU A 56 -16.33 0.07 -10.27
C LEU A 56 -16.59 -0.88 -9.09
N LEU A 57 -16.86 -0.35 -7.91
CA LEU A 57 -17.14 -1.15 -6.72
C LEU A 57 -18.43 -1.95 -6.84
N VAL A 58 -19.45 -1.38 -7.49
CA VAL A 58 -20.73 -2.05 -7.73
C VAL A 58 -20.61 -3.17 -8.77
N GLN A 59 -19.79 -2.96 -9.81
CA GLN A 59 -19.62 -3.95 -10.90
C GLN A 59 -18.78 -5.17 -10.51
N ILE A 60 -17.98 -5.11 -9.43
CA ILE A 60 -17.08 -6.19 -9.02
C ILE A 60 -17.50 -6.72 -7.65
N PRO A 61 -18.41 -7.70 -7.60
CA PRO A 61 -18.91 -8.27 -6.35
C PRO A 61 -17.93 -9.25 -5.71
N ASN A 62 -18.22 -9.65 -4.47
CA ASN A 62 -17.50 -10.66 -3.70
C ASN A 62 -16.02 -10.34 -3.47
N LYS A 63 -15.72 -9.06 -3.19
CA LYS A 63 -14.37 -8.58 -2.87
C LYS A 63 -14.30 -7.98 -1.48
N HIS A 64 -13.12 -8.07 -0.89
CA HIS A 64 -12.76 -7.25 0.25
C HIS A 64 -11.95 -6.05 -0.25
N TRP A 65 -12.53 -4.85 -0.20
CA TRP A 65 -11.88 -3.61 -0.57
C TRP A 65 -11.28 -2.95 0.67
N ILE A 66 -9.97 -2.76 0.67
CA ILE A 66 -9.25 -2.04 1.72
C ILE A 66 -8.79 -0.71 1.14
N PHE A 67 -9.36 0.38 1.62
CA PHE A 67 -8.95 1.72 1.23
C PHE A 67 -7.95 2.29 2.23
N THR A 68 -7.03 3.09 1.73
CA THR A 68 -6.09 3.84 2.57
C THR A 68 -5.69 5.16 1.89
N VAL A 69 -5.33 6.15 2.67
CA VAL A 69 -4.76 7.41 2.18
C VAL A 69 -3.27 7.42 2.47
N SER A 70 -2.47 7.65 1.44
CA SER A 70 -1.01 7.67 1.55
C SER A 70 -0.52 8.75 2.50
N PRO A 71 0.44 8.46 3.39
CA PRO A 71 1.07 9.44 4.26
C PRO A 71 2.07 10.37 3.56
N ILE A 72 2.40 10.10 2.29
CA ILE A 72 3.35 10.94 1.53
C ILE A 72 2.85 12.38 1.43
N ARG A 73 3.74 13.34 1.68
CA ARG A 73 3.45 14.77 1.58
C ARG A 73 3.61 15.29 0.16
N HIS A 74 2.62 16.01 -0.36
CA HIS A 74 2.71 16.70 -1.65
C HIS A 74 3.16 18.14 -1.44
N ILE A 75 4.42 18.34 -1.01
CA ILE A 75 4.98 19.65 -0.61
C ILE A 75 5.01 20.69 -1.73
N LYS A 76 5.03 20.26 -3.00
CA LYS A 76 4.95 21.17 -4.16
C LYS A 76 3.64 21.96 -4.20
N ASP A 77 2.60 21.47 -3.56
CA ASP A 77 1.30 22.12 -3.48
C ASP A 77 1.22 23.10 -2.29
N GLY A 78 2.22 23.06 -1.41
CA GLY A 78 2.20 23.71 -0.12
C GLY A 78 1.44 22.90 0.94
N PHE A 79 1.75 23.15 2.21
CA PHE A 79 1.19 22.35 3.31
C PHE A 79 -0.34 22.45 3.40
N HIS A 80 -0.89 23.65 3.21
CA HIS A 80 -2.33 23.87 3.27
C HIS A 80 -3.07 23.10 2.18
N ALA A 81 -2.64 23.23 0.92
CA ALA A 81 -3.27 22.53 -0.19
C ALA A 81 -3.10 21.00 -0.10
N ASN A 82 -1.97 20.53 0.43
CA ASN A 82 -1.78 19.11 0.75
C ASN A 82 -2.80 18.62 1.78
N HIS A 83 -3.02 19.37 2.87
CA HIS A 83 -4.01 19.00 3.89
C HIS A 83 -5.44 19.02 3.35
N LEU A 84 -5.82 20.03 2.56
CA LEU A 84 -7.12 20.06 1.89
C LEU A 84 -7.32 18.86 0.97
N SER A 85 -6.28 18.51 0.19
CA SER A 85 -6.30 17.32 -0.66
C SER A 85 -6.51 16.03 0.14
N LYS A 86 -5.78 15.84 1.24
CA LYS A 86 -5.95 14.67 2.12
C LYS A 86 -7.33 14.63 2.76
N ALA A 87 -7.83 15.75 3.28
CA ALA A 87 -9.18 15.85 3.83
C ALA A 87 -10.27 15.48 2.81
N THR A 88 -10.12 15.93 1.56
CA THR A 88 -11.02 15.55 0.45
C THR A 88 -11.01 14.04 0.21
N LEU A 89 -9.83 13.39 0.23
CA LEU A 89 -9.72 11.95 0.05
C LEU A 89 -10.35 11.17 1.21
N LEU A 90 -10.13 11.61 2.46
CA LEU A 90 -10.72 10.98 3.65
C LEU A 90 -12.25 11.02 3.59
N GLN A 91 -12.82 12.20 3.32
CA GLN A 91 -14.28 12.37 3.15
C GLN A 91 -14.83 11.53 1.99
N ALA A 92 -14.11 11.49 0.86
CA ALA A 92 -14.52 10.71 -0.29
C ALA A 92 -14.54 9.22 0.01
N VAL A 93 -13.50 8.69 0.66
CA VAL A 93 -13.39 7.25 0.99
C VAL A 93 -14.47 6.83 1.98
N ASP A 94 -14.70 7.63 3.03
CA ASP A 94 -15.74 7.34 4.01
C ASP A 94 -17.13 7.26 3.36
N ALA A 95 -17.53 8.30 2.62
CA ALA A 95 -18.81 8.33 1.92
C ALA A 95 -18.91 7.27 0.81
N LEU A 96 -17.82 6.96 0.11
CA LEU A 96 -17.76 5.91 -0.90
C LEU A 96 -18.05 4.53 -0.30
N MET A 97 -17.44 4.21 0.84
CA MET A 97 -17.66 2.93 1.53
C MET A 97 -19.10 2.78 2.02
N VAL A 98 -19.72 3.86 2.53
CA VAL A 98 -21.13 3.84 2.94
C VAL A 98 -22.02 3.48 1.76
N LYS A 99 -21.91 4.22 0.65
CA LYS A 99 -22.72 3.99 -0.56
C LYS A 99 -22.45 2.62 -1.20
N ALA A 100 -21.18 2.19 -1.18
CA ALA A 100 -20.82 0.88 -1.76
C ALA A 100 -21.42 -0.29 -0.97
N ARG A 101 -21.47 -0.21 0.37
CA ARG A 101 -22.13 -1.22 1.21
C ARG A 101 -23.62 -1.34 0.92
N GLU A 102 -24.29 -0.22 0.67
CA GLU A 102 -25.72 -0.21 0.33
C GLU A 102 -25.99 -0.84 -1.05
N LEU A 103 -25.16 -0.54 -2.05
CA LEU A 103 -25.38 -0.94 -3.45
C LEU A 103 -24.78 -2.29 -3.82
N ASN A 104 -23.75 -2.73 -3.12
CA ASN A 104 -23.09 -4.02 -3.31
C ASN A 104 -22.78 -4.68 -1.96
N PRO A 105 -23.80 -5.22 -1.26
CA PRO A 105 -23.64 -5.87 0.05
C PRO A 105 -22.88 -7.23 -0.02
N ALA A 106 -22.67 -7.75 -1.23
CA ALA A 106 -21.89 -8.98 -1.44
C ALA A 106 -20.37 -8.77 -1.25
N SER A 107 -19.92 -7.52 -1.19
CA SER A 107 -18.53 -7.15 -0.93
C SER A 107 -18.37 -6.53 0.47
N SER A 108 -17.14 -6.58 1.00
CA SER A 108 -16.80 -5.90 2.24
C SER A 108 -15.87 -4.72 1.97
N TYR A 109 -15.97 -3.70 2.81
CA TYR A 109 -15.22 -2.45 2.66
C TYR A 109 -14.63 -2.03 3.99
N SER A 110 -13.34 -1.76 4.02
CA SER A 110 -12.63 -1.29 5.20
C SER A 110 -11.67 -0.15 4.85
N TYR A 111 -11.35 0.65 5.85
CA TYR A 111 -10.35 1.71 5.76
C TYR A 111 -9.17 1.39 6.66
N PHE A 112 -7.95 1.49 6.11
CA PHE A 112 -6.72 1.38 6.87
C PHE A 112 -6.09 2.76 7.03
N PRO A 113 -5.93 3.28 8.26
CA PRO A 113 -5.58 4.67 8.52
C PRO A 113 -4.07 4.95 8.43
N SER A 114 -3.43 4.64 7.29
CA SER A 114 -1.97 4.83 7.15
C SER A 114 -1.54 6.29 7.26
N TYR A 115 -2.38 7.22 6.79
CA TYR A 115 -2.14 8.66 6.88
C TYR A 115 -2.21 9.13 8.33
N GLU A 116 -3.24 8.72 9.07
CA GLU A 116 -3.44 9.09 10.47
C GLU A 116 -2.39 8.46 11.37
N ILE A 117 -2.01 7.20 11.15
CA ILE A 117 -0.89 6.58 11.88
C ILE A 117 0.37 7.43 11.75
N MET A 118 0.70 7.89 10.54
CA MET A 118 1.88 8.71 10.34
C MET A 118 1.77 10.08 11.01
N LEU A 119 0.61 10.74 10.95
CA LEU A 119 0.43 12.11 11.43
C LEU A 119 0.07 12.21 12.91
N ASP A 120 -0.68 11.25 13.44
CA ASP A 120 -1.21 11.33 14.80
C ASP A 120 -0.47 10.40 15.77
N GLU A 121 -0.14 9.18 15.36
CA GLU A 121 0.53 8.21 16.23
C GLU A 121 2.06 8.40 16.20
N LEU A 122 2.68 8.49 15.03
CA LEU A 122 4.12 8.65 14.89
C LEU A 122 4.59 10.10 15.10
N ARG A 123 3.97 11.07 14.50
CA ARG A 123 4.05 12.54 14.69
C ARG A 123 5.43 13.22 14.65
N ASP A 124 6.53 12.52 14.60
CA ASP A 124 7.89 13.05 14.73
C ASP A 124 8.61 13.06 13.38
N TYR A 125 9.49 14.03 13.17
CA TYR A 125 10.29 14.15 11.95
C TYR A 125 11.23 12.97 11.72
N ARG A 126 11.66 12.25 12.74
CA ARG A 126 12.45 11.01 12.61
C ARG A 126 11.76 9.90 11.82
N PHE A 127 10.43 10.00 11.70
CA PHE A 127 9.61 9.06 10.91
C PHE A 127 9.50 9.45 9.44
N TYR A 128 10.09 10.58 9.03
CA TYR A 128 10.25 10.96 7.64
C TYR A 128 11.65 10.60 7.15
N ALA A 129 11.78 10.31 5.85
CA ALA A 129 13.05 10.16 5.17
C ALA A 129 13.78 11.53 5.09
N GLU A 130 15.02 11.55 4.61
CA GLU A 130 15.83 12.76 4.49
C GLU A 130 15.18 13.86 3.64
N ASP A 131 14.31 13.48 2.70
CA ASP A 131 13.58 14.42 1.85
C ASP A 131 12.38 15.10 2.55
N MET A 132 12.06 14.69 3.77
CA MET A 132 10.95 15.21 4.56
C MET A 132 9.56 15.03 3.92
N VAL A 133 9.47 14.18 2.91
CA VAL A 133 8.29 13.90 2.09
C VAL A 133 7.78 12.48 2.30
N HIS A 134 8.70 11.52 2.15
CA HIS A 134 8.40 10.10 2.28
C HIS A 134 8.53 9.62 3.73
N PRO A 135 7.74 8.63 4.15
CA PRO A 135 7.98 7.95 5.42
C PRO A 135 9.36 7.30 5.44
N SER A 136 10.03 7.33 6.60
CA SER A 136 11.26 6.58 6.83
C SER A 136 11.02 5.07 6.81
N SER A 137 12.07 4.27 6.65
CA SER A 137 11.96 2.80 6.74
C SER A 137 11.34 2.35 8.06
N GLN A 138 11.64 3.04 9.17
CA GLN A 138 11.04 2.76 10.48
C GLN A 138 9.53 2.98 10.46
N ALA A 139 9.06 4.10 9.87
CA ALA A 139 7.63 4.39 9.76
C ALA A 139 6.92 3.39 8.84
N VAL A 140 7.55 3.03 7.71
CA VAL A 140 7.00 2.02 6.79
C VAL A 140 6.83 0.68 7.51
N ASN A 141 7.84 0.21 8.24
CA ASN A 141 7.77 -1.04 9.00
C ASN A 141 6.67 -0.99 10.06
N TYR A 142 6.56 0.09 10.81
CA TYR A 142 5.52 0.27 11.82
C TYR A 142 4.10 0.22 11.22
N ILE A 143 3.86 0.97 10.14
CA ILE A 143 2.58 0.98 9.43
C ILE A 143 2.27 -0.41 8.86
N TRP A 144 3.30 -1.10 8.33
CA TRP A 144 3.17 -2.46 7.82
C TRP A 144 2.79 -3.46 8.92
N GLU A 145 3.42 -3.40 10.07
CA GLU A 145 3.08 -4.25 11.22
C GLU A 145 1.63 -4.04 11.67
N ARG A 146 1.14 -2.79 11.69
CA ARG A 146 -0.27 -2.48 11.98
C ARG A 146 -1.21 -3.06 10.92
N PHE A 147 -0.83 -2.96 9.64
CA PHE A 147 -1.60 -3.54 8.54
C PHE A 147 -1.67 -5.07 8.65
N VAL A 148 -0.54 -5.72 8.87
CA VAL A 148 -0.43 -7.17 9.05
C VAL A 148 -1.26 -7.63 10.25
N GLY A 149 -1.15 -6.95 11.40
CA GLY A 149 -1.94 -7.27 12.59
C GLY A 149 -3.44 -7.10 12.42
N THR A 150 -3.89 -6.25 11.47
CA THR A 150 -5.30 -6.00 11.20
C THR A 150 -5.91 -6.97 10.19
N TYR A 151 -5.16 -7.31 9.12
CA TYR A 151 -5.72 -8.01 7.96
C TYR A 151 -5.19 -9.42 7.73
N MET A 152 -4.08 -9.81 8.36
CA MET A 152 -3.50 -11.14 8.17
C MET A 152 -3.85 -12.08 9.33
N SER A 153 -4.18 -13.32 9.01
CA SER A 153 -4.41 -14.35 10.03
C SER A 153 -3.15 -14.63 10.85
N VAL A 154 -3.31 -15.18 12.04
CA VAL A 154 -2.16 -15.59 12.90
C VAL A 154 -1.25 -16.58 12.17
N ASP A 155 -1.82 -17.50 11.39
CA ASP A 155 -1.06 -18.48 10.61
C ASP A 155 -0.23 -17.78 9.53
N THR A 156 -0.85 -16.87 8.76
CA THR A 156 -0.15 -16.05 7.75
C THR A 156 0.97 -15.22 8.39
N GLN A 157 0.72 -14.60 9.56
CA GLN A 157 1.76 -13.85 10.28
C GLN A 157 2.92 -14.75 10.71
N THR A 158 2.65 -15.99 11.06
CA THR A 158 3.69 -16.97 11.42
C THR A 158 4.51 -17.34 10.20
N GLU A 159 3.87 -17.67 9.07
CA GLU A 159 4.52 -17.93 7.79
C GLU A 159 5.39 -16.76 7.33
N MET A 160 4.87 -15.54 7.42
CA MET A 160 5.63 -14.32 7.08
C MET A 160 6.89 -14.17 7.92
N ARG A 161 6.83 -14.46 9.24
CA ARG A 161 8.00 -14.41 10.12
C ARG A 161 9.05 -15.47 9.76
N GLU A 162 8.61 -16.68 9.44
CA GLU A 162 9.51 -17.76 9.00
C GLU A 162 10.23 -17.43 7.70
N LEU A 163 9.48 -16.89 6.72
CA LEU A 163 10.05 -16.48 5.44
C LEU A 163 10.99 -15.28 5.59
N HIS A 164 10.63 -14.32 6.43
CA HIS A 164 11.49 -13.16 6.72
C HIS A 164 12.79 -13.61 7.40
N GLN A 165 12.73 -14.53 8.38
CA GLN A 165 13.93 -15.07 9.03
C GLN A 165 14.81 -15.80 8.01
N LEU A 166 14.23 -16.63 7.14
CA LEU A 166 14.99 -17.28 6.07
C LEU A 166 15.66 -16.27 5.14
N TRP A 167 14.96 -15.19 4.80
CA TRP A 167 15.51 -14.11 3.99
C TRP A 167 16.71 -13.43 4.67
N CYS A 168 16.59 -13.11 5.97
CA CYS A 168 17.67 -12.56 6.77
C CYS A 168 18.87 -13.51 6.82
N ASP A 169 18.63 -14.78 7.10
CA ASP A 169 19.65 -15.82 7.18
C ASP A 169 20.43 -15.96 5.86
N ARG A 170 19.72 -15.94 4.71
CA ARG A 170 20.35 -15.98 3.37
C ARG A 170 21.23 -14.75 3.05
N HIS A 171 20.90 -13.58 3.64
CA HIS A 171 21.65 -12.34 3.41
C HIS A 171 22.67 -12.07 4.52
N HIS A 172 22.79 -12.99 5.48
CA HIS A 172 23.82 -12.89 6.52
C HIS A 172 25.22 -13.01 5.93
N ARG A 173 26.07 -12.02 6.24
CA ARG A 173 27.48 -12.01 5.79
C ARG A 173 28.38 -12.46 6.91
N PHE A 174 29.09 -13.55 6.73
CA PHE A 174 30.11 -14.02 7.66
C PHE A 174 31.41 -13.25 7.50
N LEU A 175 32.07 -12.93 8.60
CA LEU A 175 33.42 -12.38 8.59
C LEU A 175 34.44 -13.41 8.05
N HIS A 176 34.19 -14.71 8.30
CA HIS A 176 35.00 -15.82 7.83
C HIS A 176 34.09 -16.81 7.07
N PRO A 177 33.85 -16.58 5.76
CA PRO A 177 32.90 -17.40 4.99
C PRO A 177 33.32 -18.86 4.81
N ASP A 178 34.65 -19.15 4.91
CA ASP A 178 35.21 -20.49 4.78
C ASP A 178 35.27 -21.26 6.13
N SER A 179 34.75 -20.69 7.21
CA SER A 179 34.72 -21.38 8.51
C SER A 179 33.74 -22.54 8.49
N GLU A 180 34.02 -23.61 9.26
CA GLU A 180 33.10 -24.77 9.41
C GLU A 180 31.71 -24.30 9.84
N GLN A 181 31.60 -23.29 10.68
CA GLN A 181 30.34 -22.71 11.15
C GLN A 181 29.57 -22.05 10.01
N ALA A 182 30.24 -21.31 9.12
CA ALA A 182 29.61 -20.64 7.99
C ALA A 182 29.08 -21.68 6.97
N VAL A 183 29.86 -22.74 6.69
CA VAL A 183 29.46 -23.84 5.81
C VAL A 183 28.26 -24.58 6.37
N ALA A 184 28.27 -24.95 7.65
CA ALA A 184 27.16 -25.64 8.31
C ALA A 184 25.88 -24.79 8.32
N PHE A 185 26.00 -23.48 8.54
CA PHE A 185 24.88 -22.56 8.49
C PHE A 185 24.29 -22.45 7.08
N ALA A 186 25.13 -22.35 6.05
CA ALA A 186 24.68 -22.30 4.66
C ALA A 186 23.90 -23.58 4.26
N GLU A 187 24.36 -24.73 4.72
CA GLU A 187 23.68 -26.00 4.49
C GLU A 187 22.33 -26.09 5.25
N CYS A 188 22.27 -25.58 6.47
CA CYS A 188 21.03 -25.46 7.23
C CYS A 188 20.00 -24.58 6.51
N ILE A 189 20.41 -23.43 5.99
CA ILE A 189 19.55 -22.54 5.21
C ILE A 189 19.03 -23.24 3.96
N LYS A 190 19.90 -23.95 3.23
CA LYS A 190 19.52 -24.70 2.02
C LYS A 190 18.45 -25.74 2.33
N ASN A 191 18.65 -26.54 3.37
CA ASN A 191 17.70 -27.58 3.78
C ASN A 191 16.35 -26.98 4.21
N ARG A 192 16.38 -25.85 4.94
CA ARG A 192 15.17 -25.12 5.33
C ARG A 192 14.41 -24.57 4.11
N LEU A 193 15.12 -23.98 3.14
CA LEU A 193 14.54 -23.52 1.89
C LEU A 193 13.87 -24.64 1.10
N GLU A 194 14.52 -25.80 0.98
CA GLU A 194 13.95 -26.97 0.31
C GLU A 194 12.69 -27.50 1.02
N GLY A 195 12.67 -27.44 2.36
CA GLY A 195 11.48 -27.76 3.15
C GLY A 195 10.31 -26.81 2.85
N LEU A 196 10.58 -25.51 2.85
CA LEU A 196 9.58 -24.48 2.57
C LEU A 196 9.08 -24.52 1.11
N LYS A 197 9.95 -24.83 0.13
CA LYS A 197 9.55 -25.04 -1.27
C LYS A 197 8.58 -26.21 -1.45
N LYS A 198 8.68 -27.24 -0.63
CA LYS A 198 7.71 -28.35 -0.65
C LYS A 198 6.37 -27.96 -0.05
N GLN A 199 6.38 -27.06 0.92
CA GLN A 199 5.19 -26.55 1.58
C GLN A 199 4.50 -25.45 0.75
N TYR A 200 5.27 -24.58 0.12
CA TYR A 200 4.79 -23.41 -0.64
C TYR A 200 5.20 -23.55 -2.11
N GLN A 201 4.29 -24.05 -2.96
CA GLN A 201 4.54 -24.27 -4.40
C GLN A 201 4.86 -23.00 -5.19
N TRP A 202 4.56 -21.82 -4.63
CA TRP A 202 4.84 -20.52 -5.23
C TRP A 202 6.24 -19.96 -4.86
N LEU A 203 6.97 -20.62 -3.95
CA LEU A 203 8.30 -20.19 -3.51
C LEU A 203 9.36 -20.72 -4.48
N GLU A 204 10.00 -19.86 -5.27
CA GLU A 204 11.07 -20.18 -6.21
C GLU A 204 12.47 -20.19 -5.57
#